data_8d7c4a12482aa9ea836375aed0ad14c4
#
_entry.id   8d7c4a12482aa9ea836375aed0ad14c4
#
_cell.length_a   1.000
_cell.length_b   1.000
_cell.length_c   1.000
_cell.angle_alpha   90.00
_cell.angle_beta   90.00
_cell.angle_gamma   90.00
#
_symmetry.space_group_name_H-M   'P 1'
#
loop_
_entity.id
_entity.type
_entity.pdbx_description
1 polymer ?
#
loop_
_entity_poly.entity_id
_entity_poly.type
_entity_poly.pdbx_seq_one_letter_code
_entity_poly.pdbx_strand_id
1 'polypeptide(L)'
;PFFISWDLAGKYPRILEDEVVGEAATSLFNDAQAMLTKLVDEKLIKARAVFGFWPANQVDEDDIQVYNETGEALATLHHLRQQTVKTDGKPNFSLADFVAPKSSGVTDYVGGFITTAGIGAEEVAKAYQDAGDDYNSIMVKALADRLAEACAEWLHQQVRKQWWGYDPEEQLSNEELIKEQYKGIRPAPGYPACPDHTEKGTLFQLLDADGVSQVTLTEHYAMFPTAAVSGWYFAHPQAQYFAVGKIDKDQAERYSTRKGQDITVTERWLMPNLGYDS
;
A
#
# COMPACT_ATOMS: atom_id res chain seq x y z
N PRO A 1 2.33 15.30 3.49
CA PRO A 1 2.54 15.03 2.06
C PRO A 1 1.96 16.11 1.15
N PHE A 2 0.67 16.56 1.34
CA PHE A 2 0.02 17.53 0.44
C PHE A 2 0.83 18.83 0.23
N PHE A 3 1.28 19.47 1.29
CA PHE A 3 2.09 20.70 1.18
C PHE A 3 3.45 20.47 0.50
N ILE A 4 4.04 19.29 0.70
CA ILE A 4 5.32 18.93 0.08
C ILE A 4 5.22 18.86 -1.45
N SER A 5 4.07 18.43 -1.99
CA SER A 5 3.82 18.41 -3.44
C SER A 5 3.81 19.83 -4.07
N TRP A 6 3.79 20.87 -3.22
CA TRP A 6 3.82 22.30 -3.61
C TRP A 6 5.08 23.00 -3.09
N ASP A 7 6.15 22.24 -2.81
CA ASP A 7 7.43 22.74 -2.29
C ASP A 7 7.32 23.49 -0.95
N LEU A 8 6.24 23.27 -0.21
CA LEU A 8 6.04 23.84 1.12
C LEU A 8 6.44 22.83 2.22
N ALA A 9 7.56 23.08 2.87
CA ALA A 9 8.07 22.23 3.95
C ALA A 9 7.41 22.57 5.28
N GLY A 10 6.78 21.57 5.91
CA GLY A 10 6.14 21.72 7.22
C GLY A 10 5.08 20.67 7.47
N LYS A 11 4.62 20.59 8.73
CA LYS A 11 3.57 19.65 9.16
C LYS A 11 2.29 20.41 9.50
N TYR A 12 1.17 19.98 8.93
CA TYR A 12 -0.14 20.47 9.33
C TYR A 12 -0.45 20.07 10.79
N PRO A 13 -1.08 20.94 11.60
CA PRO A 13 -1.53 22.30 11.25
C PRO A 13 -0.46 23.39 11.39
N ARG A 14 0.69 23.12 12.00
CA ARG A 14 1.73 24.11 12.34
C ARG A 14 2.27 24.87 11.14
N ILE A 15 2.27 24.28 9.95
CA ILE A 15 2.73 24.94 8.72
C ILE A 15 1.92 26.22 8.42
N LEU A 16 0.64 26.28 8.84
CA LEU A 16 -0.22 27.44 8.60
C LEU A 16 0.19 28.68 9.45
N GLU A 17 0.95 28.44 10.52
CA GLU A 17 1.43 29.46 11.45
C GLU A 17 2.95 29.75 11.26
N ASP A 18 3.54 29.18 10.23
CA ASP A 18 4.97 29.34 9.96
C ASP A 18 5.28 30.77 9.48
N GLU A 19 6.32 31.39 10.02
CA GLU A 19 6.68 32.79 9.73
C GLU A 19 7.09 33.03 8.27
N VAL A 20 7.56 31.99 7.54
CA VAL A 20 8.08 32.10 6.17
C VAL A 20 7.06 31.61 5.15
N VAL A 21 6.49 30.43 5.37
CA VAL A 21 5.59 29.76 4.41
C VAL A 21 4.13 29.76 4.81
N GLY A 22 3.79 30.24 6.00
CA GLY A 22 2.42 30.16 6.56
C GLY A 22 1.34 30.84 5.71
N GLU A 23 1.64 31.99 5.12
CA GLU A 23 0.69 32.69 4.23
C GLU A 23 0.41 31.88 2.97
N ALA A 24 1.45 31.38 2.31
CA ALA A 24 1.33 30.54 1.13
C ALA A 24 0.62 29.20 1.45
N ALA A 25 0.96 28.59 2.59
CA ALA A 25 0.35 27.35 3.04
C ALA A 25 -1.14 27.55 3.35
N THR A 26 -1.51 28.68 3.96
CA THR A 26 -2.91 29.01 4.27
C THR A 26 -3.72 29.25 3.00
N SER A 27 -3.17 29.99 2.02
CA SER A 27 -3.82 30.18 0.72
C SER A 27 -4.04 28.84 0.01
N LEU A 28 -3.00 28.03 -0.11
CA LEU A 28 -3.07 26.70 -0.71
C LEU A 28 -4.10 25.79 0.01
N PHE A 29 -4.15 25.86 1.35
CA PHE A 29 -5.10 25.07 2.13
C PHE A 29 -6.56 25.48 1.83
N ASN A 30 -6.83 26.79 1.74
CA ASN A 30 -8.16 27.29 1.41
C ASN A 30 -8.58 26.90 -0.01
N ASP A 31 -7.68 27.00 -0.98
CA ASP A 31 -7.93 26.57 -2.36
C ASP A 31 -8.20 25.06 -2.43
N ALA A 32 -7.44 24.27 -1.69
CA ALA A 32 -7.66 22.82 -1.59
C ALA A 32 -9.01 22.47 -0.97
N GLN A 33 -9.45 23.21 0.08
CA GLN A 33 -10.78 23.01 0.69
C GLN A 33 -11.91 23.37 -0.29
N ALA A 34 -11.78 24.47 -1.02
CA ALA A 34 -12.75 24.88 -2.03
C ALA A 34 -12.83 23.84 -3.17
N MET A 35 -11.69 23.38 -3.68
CA MET A 35 -11.64 22.33 -4.68
C MET A 35 -12.23 21.00 -4.18
N LEU A 36 -11.90 20.59 -2.96
CA LEU A 36 -12.44 19.38 -2.36
C LEU A 36 -13.98 19.45 -2.24
N THR A 37 -14.51 20.58 -1.78
CA THR A 37 -15.96 20.81 -1.72
C THR A 37 -16.59 20.67 -3.10
N LYS A 38 -16.00 21.29 -4.12
CA LYS A 38 -16.47 21.17 -5.50
C LYS A 38 -16.47 19.72 -6.01
N LEU A 39 -15.37 19.00 -5.80
CA LEU A 39 -15.22 17.60 -6.23
C LEU A 39 -16.31 16.70 -5.60
N VAL A 40 -16.65 16.95 -4.33
CA VAL A 40 -17.66 16.18 -3.57
C VAL A 40 -19.07 16.58 -3.98
N ASP A 41 -19.41 17.87 -3.97
CA ASP A 41 -20.77 18.35 -4.21
C ASP A 41 -21.23 18.10 -5.64
N GLU A 42 -20.35 18.29 -6.61
CA GLU A 42 -20.60 18.03 -8.02
C GLU A 42 -20.36 16.55 -8.41
N LYS A 43 -19.90 15.70 -7.48
CA LYS A 43 -19.61 14.27 -7.69
C LYS A 43 -18.69 14.02 -8.88
N LEU A 44 -17.67 14.86 -9.02
CA LEU A 44 -16.76 14.85 -10.16
C LEU A 44 -15.80 13.66 -10.16
N ILE A 45 -15.49 13.13 -8.99
CA ILE A 45 -14.64 11.96 -8.80
C ILE A 45 -15.37 10.89 -7.98
N LYS A 46 -14.92 9.64 -8.10
CA LYS A 46 -15.46 8.52 -7.33
C LYS A 46 -14.35 7.76 -6.64
N ALA A 47 -14.60 7.39 -5.38
CA ALA A 47 -13.80 6.42 -4.66
C ALA A 47 -14.40 5.02 -4.80
N ARG A 48 -13.52 4.03 -4.93
CA ARG A 48 -13.86 2.60 -4.87
C ARG A 48 -12.86 1.86 -4.03
N ALA A 49 -13.32 0.77 -3.43
CA ALA A 49 -12.50 -0.16 -2.69
C ALA A 49 -12.96 -1.59 -2.95
N VAL A 50 -12.01 -2.49 -3.06
CA VAL A 50 -12.22 -3.94 -3.04
C VAL A 50 -11.26 -4.54 -2.02
N PHE A 51 -11.71 -5.53 -1.27
CA PHE A 51 -10.88 -6.27 -0.34
C PHE A 51 -11.36 -7.71 -0.24
N GLY A 52 -10.46 -8.59 0.21
CA GLY A 52 -10.77 -9.99 0.45
C GLY A 52 -9.89 -10.56 1.55
N PHE A 53 -10.32 -11.70 2.10
CA PHE A 53 -9.57 -12.48 3.07
C PHE A 53 -9.55 -13.93 2.62
N TRP A 54 -8.40 -14.58 2.75
CA TRP A 54 -8.21 -15.96 2.34
C TRP A 54 -7.54 -16.75 3.44
N PRO A 55 -7.91 -18.03 3.61
CA PRO A 55 -7.12 -18.94 4.40
C PRO A 55 -5.68 -18.99 3.88
N ALA A 56 -4.72 -18.95 4.78
CA ALA A 56 -3.31 -18.90 4.41
C ALA A 56 -2.40 -19.54 5.45
N ASN A 57 -1.25 -20.01 5.00
CA ASN A 57 -0.17 -20.48 5.87
C ASN A 57 1.18 -20.08 5.32
N GLN A 58 2.11 -19.81 6.20
CA GLN A 58 3.53 -19.71 5.85
C GLN A 58 4.03 -21.06 5.33
N VAL A 59 4.73 -21.02 4.20
CA VAL A 59 5.45 -22.16 3.59
C VAL A 59 6.86 -21.73 3.20
N ASP A 60 7.79 -22.67 3.10
CA ASP A 60 9.17 -22.40 2.67
C ASP A 60 9.84 -21.18 3.33
N GLU A 61 9.62 -20.99 4.63
CA GLU A 61 10.12 -19.90 5.49
C GLU A 61 9.65 -18.49 5.11
N ASP A 62 9.67 -18.14 3.82
CA ASP A 62 9.46 -16.76 3.33
C ASP A 62 8.27 -16.61 2.37
N ASP A 63 7.52 -17.69 2.11
CA ASP A 63 6.33 -17.66 1.27
C ASP A 63 5.05 -17.86 2.07
N ILE A 64 3.96 -17.34 1.54
CA ILE A 64 2.62 -17.56 2.08
C ILE A 64 1.77 -18.24 1.01
N GLN A 65 1.30 -19.45 1.30
CA GLN A 65 0.35 -20.15 0.46
C GLN A 65 -1.06 -19.70 0.80
N VAL A 66 -1.77 -19.21 -0.19
CA VAL A 66 -3.17 -18.78 -0.10
C VAL A 66 -4.07 -19.90 -0.63
N TYR A 67 -5.20 -20.15 0.06
CA TYR A 67 -6.13 -21.21 -0.29
C TYR A 67 -7.54 -20.68 -0.55
N ASN A 68 -8.34 -21.45 -1.30
CA ASN A 68 -9.77 -21.26 -1.36
C ASN A 68 -10.48 -21.89 -0.13
N GLU A 69 -11.80 -21.74 -0.06
CA GLU A 69 -12.62 -22.30 1.03
C GLU A 69 -12.59 -23.83 1.10
N THR A 70 -12.24 -24.52 0.01
CA THR A 70 -12.11 -25.98 -0.04
C THR A 70 -10.70 -26.48 0.32
N GLY A 71 -9.74 -25.55 0.58
CA GLY A 71 -8.36 -25.86 0.95
C GLY A 71 -7.44 -26.08 -0.26
N GLU A 72 -7.89 -25.78 -1.47
CA GLU A 72 -7.05 -25.83 -2.66
C GLU A 72 -6.19 -24.57 -2.76
N ALA A 73 -4.93 -24.72 -3.19
CA ALA A 73 -4.01 -23.61 -3.37
C ALA A 73 -4.47 -22.69 -4.50
N LEU A 74 -4.66 -21.41 -4.20
CA LEU A 74 -5.00 -20.36 -5.17
C LEU A 74 -3.76 -19.64 -5.69
N ALA A 75 -2.86 -19.25 -4.78
CA ALA A 75 -1.68 -18.47 -5.11
C ALA A 75 -0.61 -18.65 -4.03
N THR A 76 0.63 -18.34 -4.38
CA THR A 76 1.74 -18.17 -3.44
C THR A 76 2.17 -16.71 -3.45
N LEU A 77 2.26 -16.09 -2.28
CA LEU A 77 2.81 -14.76 -2.09
C LEU A 77 4.28 -14.92 -1.73
N HIS A 78 5.15 -14.35 -2.54
CA HIS A 78 6.60 -14.48 -2.36
C HIS A 78 7.15 -13.28 -1.61
N HIS A 79 7.80 -13.54 -0.48
CA HIS A 79 8.39 -12.50 0.34
C HIS A 79 9.90 -12.66 0.48
N LEU A 80 10.54 -11.58 0.91
CA LEU A 80 11.95 -11.49 1.20
C LEU A 80 12.18 -11.33 2.70
N ARG A 81 13.31 -11.82 3.16
CA ARG A 81 13.74 -11.67 4.56
C ARG A 81 14.86 -10.64 4.66
N GLN A 82 14.86 -9.88 5.73
CA GLN A 82 15.99 -9.04 6.09
C GLN A 82 17.28 -9.87 6.19
N GLN A 83 18.39 -9.33 5.67
CA GLN A 83 19.74 -9.91 5.81
C GLN A 83 20.69 -8.94 6.52
N THR A 84 20.14 -8.12 7.41
CA THR A 84 20.91 -7.11 8.15
C THR A 84 21.55 -7.74 9.38
N VAL A 85 22.82 -7.42 9.64
CA VAL A 85 23.45 -7.76 10.91
C VAL A 85 22.81 -6.90 12.00
N LYS A 86 22.05 -7.53 12.90
CA LYS A 86 21.40 -6.86 14.03
C LYS A 86 22.17 -7.09 15.31
N THR A 87 22.30 -6.01 16.08
CA THR A 87 22.76 -6.09 17.48
C THR A 87 21.64 -6.71 18.34
N ASP A 88 22.02 -7.36 19.43
CA ASP A 88 21.12 -7.85 20.48
C ASP A 88 20.22 -9.05 20.11
N GLY A 89 20.60 -9.85 19.11
CA GLY A 89 19.87 -11.08 18.76
C GLY A 89 18.45 -10.86 18.23
N LYS A 90 18.12 -9.65 17.77
CA LYS A 90 16.83 -9.36 17.14
C LYS A 90 16.66 -10.15 15.85
N PRO A 91 15.49 -10.75 15.60
CA PRO A 91 15.26 -11.54 14.40
C PRO A 91 15.27 -10.67 13.14
N ASN A 92 15.64 -11.25 12.01
CA ASN A 92 15.43 -10.71 10.69
C ASN A 92 14.02 -11.10 10.23
N PHE A 93 13.19 -10.10 9.94
CA PHE A 93 11.78 -10.30 9.57
C PHE A 93 11.59 -10.58 8.08
N SER A 94 10.59 -11.44 7.82
CA SER A 94 9.87 -11.56 6.55
C SER A 94 8.38 -11.32 6.82
N LEU A 95 7.60 -10.87 5.85
CA LEU A 95 6.15 -10.74 6.02
C LEU A 95 5.49 -12.11 6.28
N ALA A 96 6.09 -13.20 5.79
CA ALA A 96 5.63 -14.56 6.05
C ALA A 96 5.64 -14.95 7.54
N ASP A 97 6.45 -14.29 8.37
CA ASP A 97 6.50 -14.55 9.82
C ASP A 97 5.22 -14.12 10.53
N PHE A 98 4.36 -13.34 9.89
CA PHE A 98 3.09 -12.86 10.46
C PHE A 98 1.89 -13.73 10.08
N VAL A 99 2.14 -14.92 9.51
CA VAL A 99 1.13 -15.92 9.20
C VAL A 99 1.57 -17.26 9.79
N ALA A 100 0.64 -18.00 10.40
CA ALA A 100 0.95 -19.26 11.05
C ALA A 100 1.59 -20.27 10.07
N PRO A 101 2.69 -20.94 10.47
CA PRO A 101 3.33 -21.93 9.62
C PRO A 101 2.40 -23.13 9.37
N LYS A 102 2.43 -23.66 8.15
CA LYS A 102 1.63 -24.84 7.77
C LYS A 102 1.88 -26.04 8.68
N SER A 103 3.09 -26.18 9.18
CA SER A 103 3.48 -27.24 10.11
C SER A 103 2.79 -27.16 11.49
N SER A 104 2.25 -26.00 11.85
CA SER A 104 1.51 -25.82 13.10
C SER A 104 0.12 -26.49 13.10
N GLY A 105 -0.43 -26.80 11.91
CA GLY A 105 -1.78 -27.31 11.75
C GLY A 105 -2.89 -26.28 12.00
N VAL A 106 -2.52 -25.00 12.22
CA VAL A 106 -3.47 -23.89 12.40
C VAL A 106 -3.73 -23.26 11.05
N THR A 107 -4.98 -23.09 10.66
CA THR A 107 -5.36 -22.26 9.52
C THR A 107 -5.35 -20.81 9.96
N ASP A 108 -4.52 -20.00 9.32
CA ASP A 108 -4.48 -18.56 9.50
C ASP A 108 -5.05 -17.87 8.25
N TYR A 109 -5.01 -16.54 8.22
CA TYR A 109 -5.59 -15.76 7.14
C TYR A 109 -4.65 -14.63 6.72
N VAL A 110 -4.70 -14.28 5.45
CA VAL A 110 -4.14 -13.05 4.90
C VAL A 110 -5.25 -12.28 4.21
N GLY A 111 -5.22 -10.96 4.29
CA GLY A 111 -6.12 -10.11 3.53
C GLY A 111 -5.40 -9.36 2.42
N GLY A 112 -6.19 -8.83 1.48
CA GLY A 112 -5.69 -7.95 0.44
C GLY A 112 -6.71 -6.86 0.12
N PHE A 113 -6.25 -5.73 -0.41
CA PHE A 113 -7.11 -4.62 -0.77
C PHE A 113 -6.57 -3.80 -1.94
N ILE A 114 -7.49 -3.13 -2.61
CA ILE A 114 -7.22 -2.06 -3.58
C ILE A 114 -8.24 -0.96 -3.33
N THR A 115 -7.77 0.28 -3.24
CA THR A 115 -8.61 1.49 -3.14
C THR A 115 -8.21 2.48 -4.22
N THR A 116 -9.16 3.26 -4.70
CA THR A 116 -8.90 4.39 -5.57
C THR A 116 -9.86 5.54 -5.27
N ALA A 117 -9.40 6.77 -5.48
CA ALA A 117 -10.23 7.97 -5.59
C ALA A 117 -9.97 8.70 -6.92
N GLY A 118 -9.33 8.02 -7.87
CA GLY A 118 -8.93 8.58 -9.15
C GLY A 118 -9.95 8.44 -10.28
N ILE A 119 -11.10 7.80 -10.04
CA ILE A 119 -12.12 7.63 -11.08
C ILE A 119 -12.77 8.98 -11.38
N GLY A 120 -12.58 9.49 -12.61
CA GLY A 120 -12.99 10.82 -13.05
C GLY A 120 -11.94 11.92 -12.80
N ALA A 121 -10.89 11.66 -12.03
CA ALA A 121 -9.90 12.69 -11.68
C ALA A 121 -9.07 13.15 -12.89
N GLU A 122 -8.71 12.24 -13.80
CA GLU A 122 -7.94 12.60 -14.99
C GLU A 122 -8.77 13.48 -15.95
N GLU A 123 -10.06 13.19 -16.12
CA GLU A 123 -10.97 13.99 -16.95
C GLU A 123 -11.13 15.40 -16.40
N VAL A 124 -11.30 15.53 -15.08
CA VAL A 124 -11.41 16.83 -14.41
C VAL A 124 -10.11 17.61 -14.52
N ALA A 125 -8.97 16.97 -14.24
CA ALA A 125 -7.66 17.60 -14.35
C ALA A 125 -7.36 18.03 -15.77
N LYS A 126 -7.72 17.20 -16.77
CA LYS A 126 -7.56 17.54 -18.18
C LYS A 126 -8.41 18.74 -18.59
N ALA A 127 -9.66 18.84 -18.10
CA ALA A 127 -10.52 20.00 -18.41
C ALA A 127 -9.90 21.32 -17.92
N TYR A 128 -9.28 21.32 -16.74
CA TYR A 128 -8.52 22.48 -16.24
C TYR A 128 -7.29 22.76 -17.12
N GLN A 129 -6.53 21.75 -17.49
CA GLN A 129 -5.35 21.90 -18.34
C GLN A 129 -5.71 22.45 -19.71
N ASP A 130 -6.78 21.95 -20.34
CA ASP A 130 -7.27 22.43 -21.64
C ASP A 130 -7.74 23.90 -21.58
N ALA A 131 -8.17 24.35 -20.39
CA ALA A 131 -8.51 25.75 -20.11
C ALA A 131 -7.29 26.63 -19.77
N GLY A 132 -6.07 26.07 -19.73
CA GLY A 132 -4.84 26.78 -19.37
C GLY A 132 -4.67 26.97 -17.86
N ASP A 133 -5.38 26.20 -17.03
CA ASP A 133 -5.35 26.25 -15.57
C ASP A 133 -4.59 25.04 -15.00
N ASP A 134 -3.27 25.05 -15.14
CA ASP A 134 -2.39 24.00 -14.64
C ASP A 134 -2.43 23.88 -13.11
N TYR A 135 -2.67 25.00 -12.40
CA TYR A 135 -2.76 25.02 -10.94
C TYR A 135 -3.90 24.12 -10.44
N ASN A 136 -5.11 24.32 -10.95
CA ASN A 136 -6.26 23.49 -10.55
C ASN A 136 -6.16 22.07 -11.11
N SER A 137 -5.52 21.83 -12.24
CA SER A 137 -5.22 20.49 -12.76
C SER A 137 -4.33 19.70 -11.78
N ILE A 138 -3.26 20.29 -11.28
CA ILE A 138 -2.37 19.69 -10.27
C ILE A 138 -3.12 19.50 -8.94
N MET A 139 -3.93 20.48 -8.54
CA MET A 139 -4.74 20.42 -7.31
C MET A 139 -5.67 19.20 -7.29
N VAL A 140 -6.40 18.95 -8.37
CA VAL A 140 -7.30 17.79 -8.51
C VAL A 140 -6.53 16.48 -8.32
N LYS A 141 -5.39 16.33 -8.99
CA LYS A 141 -4.56 15.12 -8.89
C LYS A 141 -4.02 14.92 -7.47
N ALA A 142 -3.50 15.99 -6.86
CA ALA A 142 -2.99 15.95 -5.49
C ALA A 142 -4.08 15.59 -4.47
N LEU A 143 -5.29 16.10 -4.64
CA LEU A 143 -6.43 15.77 -3.78
C LEU A 143 -6.90 14.33 -4.00
N ALA A 144 -6.98 13.86 -5.23
CA ALA A 144 -7.35 12.48 -5.53
C ALA A 144 -6.39 11.48 -4.85
N ASP A 145 -5.07 11.74 -4.90
CA ASP A 145 -4.07 10.93 -4.17
C ASP A 145 -4.33 10.90 -2.66
N ARG A 146 -4.59 12.06 -2.05
CA ARG A 146 -4.86 12.13 -0.61
C ARG A 146 -6.16 11.42 -0.23
N LEU A 147 -7.17 11.48 -1.09
CA LEU A 147 -8.43 10.77 -0.89
C LEU A 147 -8.26 9.25 -1.03
N ALA A 148 -7.43 8.78 -1.95
CA ALA A 148 -7.12 7.36 -2.08
C ALA A 148 -6.42 6.81 -0.82
N GLU A 149 -5.45 7.55 -0.28
CA GLU A 149 -4.79 7.23 1.00
C GLU A 149 -5.77 7.25 2.19
N ALA A 150 -6.61 8.27 2.27
CA ALA A 150 -7.63 8.35 3.31
C ALA A 150 -8.64 7.19 3.22
N CYS A 151 -9.01 6.79 2.01
CA CYS A 151 -9.86 5.64 1.77
C CYS A 151 -9.18 4.33 2.24
N ALA A 152 -7.88 4.16 1.96
CA ALA A 152 -7.12 3.01 2.43
C ALA A 152 -7.03 2.96 3.97
N GLU A 153 -6.82 4.10 4.63
CA GLU A 153 -6.80 4.19 6.10
C GLU A 153 -8.16 3.83 6.69
N TRP A 154 -9.24 4.44 6.19
CA TRP A 154 -10.61 4.14 6.62
C TRP A 154 -10.95 2.66 6.40
N LEU A 155 -10.63 2.10 5.23
CA LEU A 155 -10.86 0.70 4.91
C LEU A 155 -10.15 -0.22 5.91
N HIS A 156 -8.87 0.04 6.21
CA HIS A 156 -8.11 -0.73 7.18
C HIS A 156 -8.71 -0.64 8.59
N GLN A 157 -9.20 0.53 9.00
CA GLN A 157 -9.93 0.66 10.27
C GLN A 157 -11.20 -0.22 10.28
N GLN A 158 -12.00 -0.22 9.20
CA GLN A 158 -13.18 -1.07 9.11
C GLN A 158 -12.81 -2.57 9.12
N VAL A 159 -11.71 -2.93 8.46
CA VAL A 159 -11.17 -4.31 8.51
C VAL A 159 -10.83 -4.70 9.95
N ARG A 160 -10.11 -3.88 10.69
CA ARG A 160 -9.74 -4.16 12.08
C ARG A 160 -10.95 -4.29 12.99
N LYS A 161 -11.92 -3.39 12.83
CA LYS A 161 -13.05 -3.27 13.76
C LYS A 161 -14.23 -4.17 13.44
N GLN A 162 -14.50 -4.43 12.17
CA GLN A 162 -15.76 -5.06 11.75
C GLN A 162 -15.56 -6.27 10.85
N TRP A 163 -14.87 -6.14 9.71
CA TRP A 163 -14.91 -7.16 8.67
C TRP A 163 -14.01 -8.35 8.95
N TRP A 164 -12.81 -8.10 9.44
CA TRP A 164 -11.98 -9.15 10.04
C TRP A 164 -12.16 -9.17 11.56
N GLY A 165 -12.32 -8.01 12.20
CA GLY A 165 -12.77 -7.89 13.59
C GLY A 165 -11.71 -8.29 14.62
N TYR A 166 -10.43 -8.19 14.31
CA TYR A 166 -9.37 -8.56 15.26
C TYR A 166 -9.07 -7.46 16.29
N ASP A 167 -9.62 -6.25 16.12
CA ASP A 167 -9.55 -5.17 17.10
C ASP A 167 -10.87 -4.37 17.18
N PRO A 168 -11.99 -5.00 17.60
CA PRO A 168 -13.30 -4.37 17.56
C PRO A 168 -13.43 -3.17 18.50
N GLU A 169 -12.63 -3.12 19.57
CA GLU A 169 -12.64 -2.07 20.59
C GLU A 169 -11.67 -0.91 20.27
N GLU A 170 -11.04 -0.89 19.08
CA GLU A 170 -10.14 0.20 18.68
C GLU A 170 -10.80 1.57 18.80
N GLN A 171 -10.14 2.50 19.51
CA GLN A 171 -10.56 3.88 19.71
C GLN A 171 -9.37 4.82 19.49
N LEU A 172 -8.80 4.77 18.30
CA LEU A 172 -7.66 5.62 17.94
C LEU A 172 -8.11 6.95 17.34
N SER A 173 -7.48 8.02 17.78
CA SER A 173 -7.58 9.34 17.17
C SER A 173 -6.87 9.38 15.80
N ASN A 174 -7.17 10.38 14.98
CA ASN A 174 -6.48 10.58 13.70
C ASN A 174 -4.96 10.70 13.87
N GLU A 175 -4.47 11.31 14.96
CA GLU A 175 -3.03 11.41 15.22
C GLU A 175 -2.39 10.04 15.51
N GLU A 176 -3.09 9.18 16.24
CA GLU A 176 -2.64 7.82 16.56
C GLU A 176 -2.70 6.92 15.33
N LEU A 177 -3.72 7.07 14.47
CA LEU A 177 -3.79 6.38 13.16
C LEU A 177 -2.61 6.78 12.26
N ILE A 178 -2.30 8.08 12.16
CA ILE A 178 -1.15 8.58 11.39
C ILE A 178 0.19 8.05 11.94
N LYS A 179 0.26 7.79 13.24
CA LYS A 179 1.43 7.20 13.92
C LYS A 179 1.43 5.66 13.86
N GLU A 180 0.50 5.05 13.14
CA GLU A 180 0.38 3.60 12.96
C GLU A 180 0.29 2.82 14.29
N GLN A 181 -0.43 3.38 15.27
CA GLN A 181 -0.59 2.76 16.61
C GLN A 181 -1.68 1.68 16.66
N TYR A 182 -2.21 1.30 15.53
CA TYR A 182 -3.18 0.21 15.39
C TYR A 182 -2.49 -1.16 15.38
N LYS A 183 -3.25 -2.22 15.65
CA LYS A 183 -2.80 -3.61 15.51
C LYS A 183 -2.79 -4.04 14.05
N GLY A 184 -1.86 -4.93 13.70
CA GLY A 184 -1.69 -5.39 12.33
C GLY A 184 -1.01 -4.37 11.43
N ILE A 185 -0.81 -4.72 10.17
CA ILE A 185 -0.17 -3.87 9.17
C ILE A 185 -0.83 -4.04 7.79
N ARG A 186 -0.62 -3.04 6.91
CA ARG A 186 -1.06 -3.09 5.49
C ARG A 186 0.10 -2.82 4.52
N PRO A 187 1.12 -3.68 4.48
CA PRO A 187 2.25 -3.49 3.59
C PRO A 187 1.84 -3.60 2.12
N ALA A 188 2.48 -2.81 1.27
CA ALA A 188 2.20 -2.76 -0.16
C ALA A 188 3.36 -3.31 -0.99
N PRO A 189 3.09 -4.07 -2.07
CA PRO A 189 4.12 -4.44 -3.05
C PRO A 189 4.76 -3.22 -3.71
N GLY A 190 6.09 -3.19 -3.76
CA GLY A 190 6.90 -2.07 -4.19
C GLY A 190 7.35 -1.14 -3.06
N TYR A 191 7.01 -1.48 -1.80
CA TYR A 191 7.40 -0.74 -0.59
C TYR A 191 8.42 -1.52 0.24
N PRO A 192 9.07 -0.90 1.24
CA PRO A 192 10.23 -1.48 1.91
C PRO A 192 10.05 -2.88 2.50
N ALA A 193 8.86 -3.26 2.97
CA ALA A 193 8.59 -4.59 3.51
C ALA A 193 8.28 -5.65 2.44
N CYS A 194 7.85 -5.22 1.25
CA CYS A 194 7.51 -6.06 0.10
C CYS A 194 8.03 -5.41 -1.19
N PRO A 195 9.37 -5.42 -1.45
CA PRO A 195 9.97 -4.58 -2.50
C PRO A 195 9.55 -4.95 -3.93
N ASP A 196 9.20 -6.22 -4.18
CA ASP A 196 8.86 -6.68 -5.52
C ASP A 196 7.49 -6.15 -5.98
N HIS A 197 7.50 -5.25 -6.95
CA HIS A 197 6.30 -4.70 -7.57
C HIS A 197 5.42 -5.76 -8.25
N THR A 198 6.01 -6.88 -8.69
CA THR A 198 5.28 -7.91 -9.46
C THR A 198 4.27 -8.68 -8.60
N GLU A 199 4.41 -8.65 -7.26
CA GLU A 199 3.42 -9.20 -6.32
C GLU A 199 2.04 -8.51 -6.42
N LYS A 200 1.96 -7.29 -6.99
CA LYS A 200 0.68 -6.68 -7.33
C LYS A 200 -0.14 -7.52 -8.32
N GLY A 201 0.52 -8.23 -9.25
CA GLY A 201 -0.17 -9.10 -10.19
C GLY A 201 -0.99 -10.18 -9.47
N THR A 202 -0.40 -10.84 -8.49
CA THR A 202 -1.08 -11.85 -7.66
C THR A 202 -2.23 -11.24 -6.85
N LEU A 203 -2.00 -10.07 -6.24
CA LEU A 203 -3.04 -9.36 -5.49
C LEU A 203 -4.25 -8.99 -6.37
N PHE A 204 -3.98 -8.48 -7.58
CA PHE A 204 -5.03 -8.07 -8.51
C PHE A 204 -5.83 -9.27 -9.03
N GLN A 205 -5.20 -10.41 -9.27
CA GLN A 205 -5.88 -11.65 -9.64
C GLN A 205 -6.77 -12.17 -8.52
N LEU A 206 -6.27 -12.22 -7.28
CA LEU A 206 -7.02 -12.70 -6.12
C LEU A 206 -8.27 -11.84 -5.83
N LEU A 207 -8.22 -10.55 -6.12
CA LEU A 207 -9.33 -9.60 -5.89
C LEU A 207 -10.25 -9.41 -7.09
N ASP A 208 -9.97 -10.02 -8.26
CA ASP A 208 -10.67 -9.73 -9.53
C ASP A 208 -10.73 -8.21 -9.78
N ALA A 209 -9.57 -7.57 -9.65
CA ALA A 209 -9.46 -6.12 -9.53
C ALA A 209 -10.03 -5.36 -10.73
N ASP A 210 -9.77 -5.84 -11.95
CA ASP A 210 -10.18 -5.17 -13.20
C ASP A 210 -11.71 -5.10 -13.31
N GLY A 211 -12.40 -6.16 -12.87
CA GLY A 211 -13.86 -6.23 -12.90
C GLY A 211 -14.55 -5.38 -11.83
N VAL A 212 -13.93 -5.24 -10.65
CA VAL A 212 -14.57 -4.70 -9.45
C VAL A 212 -14.11 -3.30 -9.11
N SER A 213 -12.79 -3.06 -9.07
CA SER A 213 -12.23 -1.79 -8.58
C SER A 213 -12.14 -0.69 -9.63
N GLN A 214 -12.13 -1.03 -10.91
CA GLN A 214 -11.76 -0.16 -12.03
C GLN A 214 -10.30 0.37 -11.93
N VAL A 215 -9.44 -0.35 -11.22
CA VAL A 215 -8.00 -0.11 -11.18
C VAL A 215 -7.31 -1.20 -11.97
N THR A 216 -6.48 -0.81 -12.92
CA THR A 216 -5.69 -1.73 -13.75
C THR A 216 -4.20 -1.56 -13.48
N LEU A 217 -3.40 -2.54 -13.90
CA LEU A 217 -1.95 -2.48 -13.83
C LEU A 217 -1.36 -2.23 -15.23
N THR A 218 -0.37 -1.36 -15.29
CA THR A 218 0.48 -1.25 -16.49
C THR A 218 1.47 -2.43 -16.56
N GLU A 219 2.18 -2.56 -17.68
CA GLU A 219 3.28 -3.54 -17.85
C GLU A 219 4.39 -3.43 -16.79
N HIS A 220 4.50 -2.26 -16.14
CA HIS A 220 5.45 -1.99 -15.06
C HIS A 220 4.82 -2.03 -13.67
N TYR A 221 3.64 -2.63 -13.55
CA TYR A 221 2.90 -2.74 -12.27
C TYR A 221 2.59 -1.39 -11.62
N ALA A 222 2.53 -0.31 -12.39
CA ALA A 222 1.91 0.95 -11.94
C ALA A 222 0.39 0.84 -12.03
N MET A 223 -0.31 1.41 -11.06
CA MET A 223 -1.77 1.42 -11.03
C MET A 223 -2.34 2.57 -11.88
N PHE A 224 -3.45 2.29 -12.55
CA PHE A 224 -4.26 3.30 -13.23
C PHE A 224 -5.74 3.12 -12.84
N PRO A 225 -6.45 4.19 -12.37
CA PRO A 225 -5.96 5.57 -12.14
C PRO A 225 -4.79 5.63 -11.16
N THR A 226 -3.94 6.68 -11.28
CA THR A 226 -2.73 6.84 -10.44
C THR A 226 -3.06 7.03 -8.95
N ALA A 227 -4.17 7.72 -8.65
CA ALA A 227 -4.68 7.90 -7.31
C ALA A 227 -5.32 6.59 -6.79
N ALA A 228 -4.47 5.60 -6.53
CA ALA A 228 -4.85 4.28 -6.02
C ALA A 228 -3.82 3.77 -5.02
N VAL A 229 -4.29 2.94 -4.09
CA VAL A 229 -3.47 2.25 -3.07
C VAL A 229 -3.84 0.79 -3.06
N SER A 230 -2.85 -0.10 -2.97
CA SER A 230 -3.10 -1.54 -2.85
C SER A 230 -2.11 -2.17 -1.89
N GLY A 231 -2.50 -3.25 -1.22
CA GLY A 231 -1.63 -3.93 -0.28
C GLY A 231 -2.25 -5.17 0.34
N TRP A 232 -1.48 -5.79 1.22
CA TRP A 232 -1.89 -6.94 2.01
C TRP A 232 -2.32 -6.51 3.41
N TYR A 233 -3.15 -7.30 4.07
CA TYR A 233 -3.47 -7.15 5.48
C TYR A 233 -2.92 -8.32 6.29
N PHE A 234 -2.18 -7.99 7.34
CA PHE A 234 -1.69 -8.95 8.34
C PHE A 234 -2.24 -8.58 9.71
N ALA A 235 -2.94 -9.51 10.35
CA ALA A 235 -3.62 -9.30 11.65
C ALA A 235 -2.78 -9.77 12.85
N HIS A 236 -1.56 -10.30 12.63
CA HIS A 236 -0.73 -10.83 13.69
C HIS A 236 -0.43 -9.75 14.75
N PRO A 237 -0.57 -10.06 16.07
CA PRO A 237 -0.39 -9.05 17.13
C PRO A 237 1.00 -8.40 17.17
N GLN A 238 2.02 -9.09 16.66
CA GLN A 238 3.40 -8.61 16.60
C GLN A 238 3.77 -8.11 15.19
N ALA A 239 2.80 -8.01 14.27
CA ALA A 239 3.07 -7.47 12.96
C ALA A 239 3.52 -6.01 13.07
N GLN A 240 4.60 -5.67 12.38
CA GLN A 240 5.18 -4.35 12.37
C GLN A 240 5.75 -4.04 10.99
N TYR A 241 5.78 -2.77 10.63
CA TYR A 241 6.46 -2.34 9.42
C TYR A 241 7.99 -2.45 9.58
N PHE A 242 8.64 -2.90 8.53
CA PHE A 242 10.10 -3.00 8.44
C PHE A 242 10.56 -2.76 7.00
N ALA A 243 11.84 -2.54 6.83
CA ALA A 243 12.46 -2.54 5.50
C ALA A 243 13.26 -3.82 5.34
N VAL A 244 13.07 -4.53 4.22
CA VAL A 244 13.93 -5.66 3.84
C VAL A 244 15.39 -5.19 3.73
N GLY A 245 15.59 -4.00 3.14
CA GLY A 245 16.92 -3.43 2.96
C GLY A 245 17.69 -4.13 1.84
N LYS A 246 19.00 -4.26 2.01
CA LYS A 246 19.86 -4.96 1.05
C LYS A 246 19.78 -6.48 1.25
N ILE A 247 19.76 -7.19 0.14
CA ILE A 247 19.78 -8.65 0.09
C ILE A 247 21.02 -9.11 -0.69
N ASP A 248 21.57 -10.24 -0.30
CA ASP A 248 22.68 -10.86 -0.98
C ASP A 248 22.22 -11.80 -2.12
N LYS A 249 23.15 -12.24 -2.93
CA LYS A 249 22.88 -13.02 -4.14
C LYS A 249 22.18 -14.35 -3.84
N ASP A 250 22.52 -14.99 -2.73
CA ASP A 250 21.89 -16.24 -2.28
C ASP A 250 20.39 -16.12 -2.09
N GLN A 251 19.93 -14.98 -1.50
CA GLN A 251 18.50 -14.75 -1.34
C GLN A 251 17.81 -14.41 -2.67
N ALA A 252 18.46 -13.63 -3.55
CA ALA A 252 17.92 -13.33 -4.87
C ALA A 252 17.75 -14.61 -5.71
N GLU A 253 18.71 -15.52 -5.68
CA GLU A 253 18.64 -16.83 -6.35
C GLU A 253 17.53 -17.73 -5.76
N ARG A 254 17.41 -17.80 -4.44
CA ARG A 254 16.34 -18.54 -3.77
C ARG A 254 14.96 -17.96 -4.11
N TYR A 255 14.82 -16.64 -4.10
CA TYR A 255 13.57 -15.95 -4.46
C TYR A 255 13.18 -16.23 -5.91
N SER A 256 14.13 -16.10 -6.85
CA SER A 256 13.95 -16.45 -8.26
C SER A 256 13.44 -17.88 -8.44
N THR A 257 14.07 -18.83 -7.73
CA THR A 257 13.70 -20.27 -7.78
C THR A 257 12.29 -20.51 -7.24
N ARG A 258 11.95 -19.95 -6.08
CA ARG A 258 10.60 -20.08 -5.46
C ARG A 258 9.51 -19.49 -6.35
N LYS A 259 9.80 -18.37 -6.99
CA LYS A 259 8.88 -17.67 -7.88
C LYS A 259 8.81 -18.28 -9.29
N GLY A 260 9.71 -19.21 -9.62
CA GLY A 260 9.75 -19.88 -10.92
C GLY A 260 10.10 -18.94 -12.08
N GLN A 261 10.93 -17.92 -11.84
CA GLN A 261 11.34 -16.93 -12.83
C GLN A 261 12.87 -16.88 -12.98
N ASP A 262 13.35 -16.31 -14.09
CA ASP A 262 14.77 -16.12 -14.32
C ASP A 262 15.39 -15.13 -13.34
N ILE A 263 16.64 -15.38 -12.91
CA ILE A 263 17.35 -14.51 -11.96
C ILE A 263 17.49 -13.08 -12.48
N THR A 264 17.70 -12.90 -13.79
CA THR A 264 17.82 -11.56 -14.39
C THR A 264 16.52 -10.75 -14.28
N VAL A 265 15.38 -11.43 -14.31
CA VAL A 265 14.07 -10.78 -14.07
C VAL A 265 13.94 -10.36 -12.60
N THR A 266 14.32 -11.24 -11.68
CA THR A 266 14.34 -10.96 -10.24
C THR A 266 15.25 -9.76 -9.92
N GLU A 267 16.49 -9.78 -10.41
CA GLU A 267 17.47 -8.71 -10.18
C GLU A 267 16.98 -7.36 -10.73
N ARG A 268 16.35 -7.36 -11.90
CA ARG A 268 15.75 -6.13 -12.45
C ARG A 268 14.70 -5.52 -11.55
N TRP A 269 13.80 -6.34 -10.98
CA TRP A 269 12.73 -5.84 -10.10
C TRP A 269 13.23 -5.47 -8.71
N LEU A 270 14.25 -6.15 -8.22
CA LEU A 270 14.85 -5.95 -6.91
C LEU A 270 16.13 -5.09 -6.94
N MET A 271 16.47 -4.48 -8.08
CA MET A 271 17.71 -3.69 -8.25
C MET A 271 17.98 -2.71 -7.09
N PRO A 272 17.00 -1.93 -6.58
CA PRO A 272 17.25 -1.05 -5.44
C PRO A 272 17.64 -1.77 -4.14
N ASN A 273 17.32 -3.06 -4.04
CA ASN A 273 17.56 -3.89 -2.85
C ASN A 273 18.79 -4.78 -2.97
N LEU A 274 19.43 -4.89 -4.14
CA LEU A 274 20.62 -5.72 -4.29
C LEU A 274 21.80 -5.15 -3.50
N GLY A 275 22.48 -6.03 -2.76
CA GLY A 275 23.72 -5.75 -2.03
C GLY A 275 24.98 -6.09 -2.85
N TYR A 276 24.82 -6.48 -4.12
CA TYR A 276 25.87 -6.88 -5.06
C TYR A 276 25.61 -6.28 -6.45
N ASP A 277 26.62 -6.31 -7.31
CA ASP A 277 26.52 -5.90 -8.71
C ASP A 277 25.92 -7.05 -9.54
N SER A 278 24.84 -6.78 -10.27
CA SER A 278 24.10 -7.75 -11.12
C SER A 278 24.42 -7.59 -12.60
#